data_9a9e074fbde9323482d0914572333099
#
_entry.id   9a9e074fbde9323482d0914572333099
#
_cell.length_a   1.000
_cell.length_b   1.000
_cell.length_c   1.000
_cell.angle_alpha   90.00
_cell.angle_beta   90.00
_cell.angle_gamma   90.00
#
_symmetry.space_group_name_H-M   'P 1'
#
loop_
_entity.id
_entity.type
_entity.pdbx_description
1 polymer ?
#
loop_
_entity_poly.entity_id
_entity_poly.type
_entity_poly.pdbx_seq_one_letter_code
_entity_poly.pdbx_strand_id
1 'polypeptide(L)'
;RGDYLAIVTLAFGEIIRLVIINWQSLTGGPNGVSGIPRPTMFGIPLTPGDDGLAAKLGIEFSPTHRLVFLFYLILGMALLTNWVTIRLRRLPIGRAWEALREDEVACRALGINTTTTKLTAFATGAMFGGFAGAFFATRQGFISPESFTFQESALVLAIVVLGGMGSQLGVAL
;
A
#
# COMPACT_ATOMS: atom_id res chain seq x y z
N ARG A 1 9.99 -0.57 24.12
CA ARG A 1 8.97 -1.55 23.70
C ARG A 1 8.43 -1.19 22.31
N GLY A 2 8.12 0.09 22.02
CA GLY A 2 7.72 0.54 20.67
C GLY A 2 8.88 0.52 19.68
N ASP A 3 10.04 0.96 20.10
CA ASP A 3 11.27 1.00 19.28
C ASP A 3 11.72 -0.40 18.87
N TYR A 4 11.59 -1.38 19.76
CA TYR A 4 11.89 -2.78 19.46
C TYR A 4 10.96 -3.33 18.36
N LEU A 5 9.67 -2.99 18.41
CA LEU A 5 8.71 -3.40 17.37
C LEU A 5 9.06 -2.78 16.01
N ALA A 6 9.45 -1.51 15.98
CA ALA A 6 9.86 -0.84 14.75
C ALA A 6 11.11 -1.51 14.13
N ILE A 7 12.12 -1.83 14.95
CA ILE A 7 13.32 -2.52 14.47
C ILE A 7 12.97 -3.91 13.92
N VAL A 8 12.13 -4.68 14.63
CA VAL A 8 11.73 -6.03 14.20
C VAL A 8 10.92 -5.99 12.91
N THR A 9 10.02 -5.03 12.74
CA THR A 9 9.23 -4.91 11.50
C THR A 9 10.09 -4.52 10.31
N LEU A 10 11.09 -3.65 10.48
CA LEU A 10 12.05 -3.31 9.43
C LEU A 10 12.94 -4.51 9.06
N ALA A 11 13.44 -5.25 10.07
CA ALA A 11 14.21 -6.47 9.84
C ALA A 11 13.38 -7.54 9.12
N PHE A 12 12.10 -7.69 9.47
CA PHE A 12 11.19 -8.60 8.80
C PHE A 12 10.95 -8.22 7.33
N GLY A 13 10.87 -6.91 7.03
CA GLY A 13 10.81 -6.42 5.66
C GLY A 13 12.02 -6.85 4.82
N GLU A 14 13.23 -6.79 5.40
CA GLU A 14 14.44 -7.26 4.71
C GLU A 14 14.47 -8.78 4.53
N ILE A 15 13.96 -9.54 5.51
CA ILE A 15 13.80 -11.01 5.36
C ILE A 15 12.86 -11.32 4.19
N ILE A 16 11.73 -10.64 4.09
CA ILE A 16 10.78 -10.83 2.96
C ILE A 16 11.48 -10.51 1.63
N ARG A 17 12.25 -9.42 1.56
CA ARG A 17 13.03 -9.07 0.38
C ARG A 17 14.00 -10.18 -0.03
N LEU A 18 14.73 -10.75 0.93
CA LEU A 18 15.63 -11.88 0.69
C LEU A 18 14.88 -13.13 0.21
N VAL A 19 13.69 -13.42 0.76
CA VAL A 19 12.83 -14.50 0.30
C VAL A 19 12.42 -14.26 -1.16
N ILE A 20 12.01 -13.04 -1.52
CA ILE A 20 11.62 -12.69 -2.88
C ILE A 20 12.80 -12.86 -3.85
N ILE A 21 14.01 -12.45 -3.49
CA ILE A 21 15.22 -12.62 -4.31
C ILE A 21 15.54 -14.10 -4.55
N ASN A 22 15.36 -14.94 -3.55
CA ASN A 22 15.70 -16.38 -3.64
C ASN A 22 14.58 -17.22 -4.27
N TRP A 23 13.36 -16.73 -4.35
CA TRP A 23 12.23 -17.48 -4.90
C TRP A 23 12.09 -17.30 -6.41
N GLN A 24 13.06 -17.82 -7.15
CA GLN A 24 13.16 -17.63 -8.60
C GLN A 24 11.93 -18.10 -9.39
N SER A 25 11.28 -19.18 -8.95
CA SER A 25 10.13 -19.76 -9.66
C SER A 25 8.87 -18.88 -9.64
N LEU A 26 8.72 -18.02 -8.64
CA LEU A 26 7.54 -17.15 -8.47
C LEU A 26 7.82 -15.70 -8.84
N THR A 27 8.97 -15.19 -8.44
CA THR A 27 9.30 -13.75 -8.51
C THR A 27 10.32 -13.42 -9.61
N GLY A 28 10.86 -14.43 -10.32
CA GLY A 28 11.97 -14.21 -11.23
C GLY A 28 13.31 -13.94 -10.54
N GLY A 29 13.35 -13.97 -9.20
CA GLY A 29 14.55 -13.72 -8.39
C GLY A 29 15.11 -12.32 -8.57
N PRO A 30 16.46 -12.17 -8.70
CA PRO A 30 17.09 -10.88 -8.89
C PRO A 30 16.64 -10.14 -10.15
N ASN A 31 16.23 -10.89 -11.19
CA ASN A 31 15.77 -10.33 -12.47
C ASN A 31 14.39 -9.66 -12.37
N GLY A 32 13.64 -9.93 -11.29
CA GLY A 32 12.31 -9.39 -11.08
C GLY A 32 11.25 -9.92 -12.04
N VAL A 33 10.07 -9.34 -11.98
CA VAL A 33 8.92 -9.68 -12.83
C VAL A 33 8.78 -8.61 -13.91
N SER A 34 8.93 -9.01 -15.17
CA SER A 34 8.73 -8.16 -16.35
C SER A 34 7.43 -8.52 -17.07
N GLY A 35 6.95 -7.61 -17.92
CA GLY A 35 5.75 -7.87 -18.74
C GLY A 35 4.45 -7.80 -17.95
N ILE A 36 4.41 -7.04 -16.87
CA ILE A 36 3.18 -6.82 -16.11
C ILE A 36 2.16 -6.14 -17.02
N PRO A 37 0.96 -6.74 -17.20
CA PRO A 37 -0.04 -6.18 -18.08
C PRO A 37 -0.45 -4.79 -17.63
N ARG A 38 -0.59 -3.90 -18.60
CA ARG A 38 -1.02 -2.52 -18.33
C ARG A 38 -2.45 -2.51 -17.81
N PRO A 39 -2.82 -1.52 -16.99
CA PRO A 39 -4.16 -1.46 -16.45
C PRO A 39 -5.19 -1.36 -17.57
N THR A 40 -6.22 -2.20 -17.50
CA THR A 40 -7.38 -2.17 -18.39
C THR A 40 -8.55 -1.58 -17.61
N MET A 41 -9.36 -0.76 -18.26
CA MET A 41 -10.60 -0.26 -17.69
C MET A 41 -11.77 -1.08 -18.26
N PHE A 42 -12.42 -1.87 -17.39
CA PHE A 42 -13.51 -2.77 -17.79
C PHE A 42 -13.17 -3.71 -18.97
N GLY A 43 -11.93 -4.21 -19.00
CA GLY A 43 -11.47 -5.08 -20.08
C GLY A 43 -11.00 -4.37 -21.35
N ILE A 44 -11.06 -3.04 -21.40
CA ILE A 44 -10.59 -2.24 -22.53
C ILE A 44 -9.17 -1.78 -22.24
N PRO A 45 -8.17 -2.14 -23.07
CA PRO A 45 -6.78 -1.75 -22.85
C PRO A 45 -6.59 -0.23 -23.04
N LEU A 46 -5.82 0.37 -22.14
CA LEU A 46 -5.36 1.77 -22.24
C LEU A 46 -4.10 1.85 -23.11
N THR A 47 -4.14 1.21 -24.29
CA THR A 47 -3.05 1.19 -25.26
C THR A 47 -3.46 1.91 -26.54
N PRO A 48 -2.50 2.44 -27.33
CA PRO A 48 -2.77 2.91 -28.66
C PRO A 48 -3.16 1.71 -29.54
N GLY A 49 -4.36 1.74 -30.11
CA GLY A 49 -4.90 0.69 -30.97
C GLY A 49 -6.40 0.88 -31.19
N ASP A 50 -6.94 0.26 -32.22
CA ASP A 50 -8.35 0.39 -32.60
C ASP A 50 -9.32 -0.14 -31.52
N ASP A 51 -8.85 -1.01 -30.63
CA ASP A 51 -9.62 -1.52 -29.49
C ASP A 51 -9.42 -0.70 -28.19
N GLY A 52 -8.63 0.36 -28.23
CA GLY A 52 -8.35 1.22 -27.08
C GLY A 52 -9.53 2.10 -26.66
N LEU A 53 -9.56 2.50 -25.41
CA LEU A 53 -10.59 3.38 -24.85
C LEU A 53 -10.67 4.72 -25.62
N ALA A 54 -9.53 5.21 -26.09
CA ALA A 54 -9.44 6.44 -26.88
C ALA A 54 -10.15 6.31 -28.24
N ALA A 55 -9.99 5.17 -28.92
CA ALA A 55 -10.67 4.90 -30.20
C ALA A 55 -12.18 4.81 -30.02
N LYS A 56 -12.65 4.20 -28.92
CA LYS A 56 -14.07 4.11 -28.59
C LYS A 56 -14.71 5.45 -28.22
N LEU A 57 -13.91 6.38 -27.66
CA LEU A 57 -14.35 7.73 -27.29
C LEU A 57 -14.10 8.77 -28.39
N GLY A 58 -13.52 8.36 -29.56
CA GLY A 58 -13.22 9.26 -30.67
C GLY A 58 -12.16 10.32 -30.38
N ILE A 59 -11.27 10.04 -29.41
CA ILE A 59 -10.22 10.95 -28.96
C ILE A 59 -8.87 10.43 -29.46
N GLU A 60 -8.03 11.30 -30.04
CA GLU A 60 -6.68 10.93 -30.43
C GLU A 60 -5.88 10.46 -29.20
N PHE A 61 -5.28 9.26 -29.30
CA PHE A 61 -4.50 8.70 -28.22
C PHE A 61 -3.23 9.52 -28.02
N SER A 62 -3.14 10.21 -26.87
CA SER A 62 -1.89 10.82 -26.41
C SER A 62 -1.36 10.06 -25.18
N PRO A 63 -0.05 9.82 -25.06
CA PRO A 63 0.56 9.27 -23.85
C PRO A 63 0.16 10.04 -22.58
N THR A 64 -0.12 11.32 -22.71
CA THR A 64 -0.59 12.21 -21.64
C THR A 64 -1.96 11.77 -21.10
N HIS A 65 -2.89 11.34 -21.95
CA HIS A 65 -4.21 10.87 -21.51
C HIS A 65 -4.11 9.67 -20.57
N ARG A 66 -3.18 8.75 -20.85
CA ARG A 66 -2.90 7.60 -19.97
C ARG A 66 -2.37 8.04 -18.61
N LEU A 67 -1.45 8.98 -18.56
CA LEU A 67 -0.91 9.51 -17.31
C LEU A 67 -1.99 10.20 -16.48
N VAL A 68 -2.82 11.01 -17.13
CA VAL A 68 -3.95 11.70 -16.51
C VAL A 68 -4.96 10.69 -15.95
N PHE A 69 -5.28 9.65 -16.70
CA PHE A 69 -6.18 8.59 -16.23
C PHE A 69 -5.61 7.86 -15.01
N LEU A 70 -4.34 7.44 -15.06
CA LEU A 70 -3.68 6.80 -13.92
C LEU A 70 -3.64 7.72 -12.70
N PHE A 71 -3.41 9.02 -12.93
CA PHE A 71 -3.44 10.01 -11.85
C PHE A 71 -4.81 10.07 -11.15
N TYR A 72 -5.90 10.19 -11.91
CA TYR A 72 -7.24 10.21 -11.31
C TYR A 72 -7.61 8.89 -10.64
N LEU A 73 -7.17 7.77 -11.19
CA LEU A 73 -7.40 6.46 -10.59
C LEU A 73 -6.66 6.32 -9.26
N ILE A 74 -5.39 6.71 -9.19
CA ILE A 74 -4.61 6.72 -7.95
C ILE A 74 -5.20 7.71 -6.95
N LEU A 75 -5.60 8.91 -7.40
CA LEU A 75 -6.25 9.91 -6.56
C LEU A 75 -7.57 9.38 -5.99
N GLY A 76 -8.40 8.74 -6.81
CA GLY A 76 -9.64 8.12 -6.36
C GLY A 76 -9.41 7.04 -5.31
N MET A 77 -8.39 6.19 -5.51
CA MET A 77 -8.01 5.17 -4.53
C MET A 77 -7.45 5.76 -3.23
N ALA A 78 -6.67 6.83 -3.32
CA ALA A 78 -6.16 7.55 -2.15
C ALA A 78 -7.31 8.17 -1.33
N LEU A 79 -8.28 8.80 -2.00
CA LEU A 79 -9.47 9.36 -1.35
C LEU A 79 -10.34 8.25 -0.73
N LEU A 80 -10.50 7.13 -1.42
CA LEU A 80 -11.23 5.96 -0.91
C LEU A 80 -10.54 5.39 0.32
N THR A 81 -9.22 5.22 0.28
CA THR A 81 -8.42 4.75 1.42
C THR A 81 -8.57 5.69 2.61
N ASN A 82 -8.48 7.00 2.37
CA ASN A 82 -8.67 8.01 3.41
C ASN A 82 -10.09 7.94 4.01
N TRP A 83 -11.11 7.86 3.16
CA TRP A 83 -12.50 7.73 3.61
C TRP A 83 -12.73 6.46 4.43
N VAL A 84 -12.24 5.29 3.96
CA VAL A 84 -12.33 4.02 4.68
C VAL A 84 -11.61 4.11 6.03
N THR A 85 -10.43 4.70 6.09
CA THR A 85 -9.65 4.84 7.32
C THR A 85 -10.38 5.72 8.34
N ILE A 86 -10.95 6.87 7.90
CA ILE A 86 -11.76 7.74 8.77
C ILE A 86 -12.99 6.97 9.30
N ARG A 87 -13.64 6.22 8.43
CA ARG A 87 -14.81 5.42 8.80
C ARG A 87 -14.45 4.32 9.79
N LEU A 88 -13.34 3.63 9.53
CA LEU A 88 -12.85 2.52 10.35
C LEU A 88 -12.49 2.98 11.77
N ARG A 89 -11.88 4.14 11.92
CA ARG A 89 -11.54 4.73 13.23
C ARG A 89 -12.79 5.00 14.09
N ARG A 90 -13.94 5.29 13.48
CA ARG A 90 -15.20 5.51 14.19
C ARG A 90 -15.90 4.22 14.63
N LEU A 91 -15.50 3.08 14.07
CA LEU A 91 -16.04 1.76 14.42
C LEU A 91 -15.45 1.25 15.74
N PRO A 92 -16.10 0.27 16.41
CA PRO A 92 -15.58 -0.32 17.64
C PRO A 92 -14.14 -0.85 17.52
N ILE A 93 -13.80 -1.43 16.36
CA ILE A 93 -12.46 -1.93 16.07
C ILE A 93 -11.43 -0.79 16.08
N GLY A 94 -11.71 0.33 15.42
CA GLY A 94 -10.81 1.48 15.40
C GLY A 94 -10.62 2.10 16.77
N ARG A 95 -11.67 2.18 17.56
CA ARG A 95 -11.59 2.63 18.97
C ARG A 95 -10.75 1.68 19.83
N ALA A 96 -10.84 0.37 19.57
CA ALA A 96 -9.99 -0.61 20.24
C ALA A 96 -8.50 -0.44 19.86
N TRP A 97 -8.19 -0.08 18.62
CA TRP A 97 -6.82 0.24 18.20
C TRP A 97 -6.27 1.47 18.89
N GLU A 98 -7.08 2.53 19.00
CA GLU A 98 -6.68 3.76 19.70
C GLU A 98 -6.46 3.49 21.20
N ALA A 99 -7.39 2.79 21.86
CA ALA A 99 -7.24 2.40 23.25
C ALA A 99 -5.99 1.55 23.49
N LEU A 100 -5.72 0.59 22.60
CA LEU A 100 -4.54 -0.29 22.70
C LEU A 100 -3.22 0.48 22.53
N ARG A 101 -3.24 1.56 21.78
CA ARG A 101 -2.08 2.44 21.61
C ARG A 101 -1.75 3.22 22.90
N GLU A 102 -2.79 3.63 23.64
CA GLU A 102 -2.62 4.38 24.88
C GLU A 102 -2.17 3.46 26.03
N ASP A 103 -2.90 2.38 26.32
CA ASP A 103 -2.53 1.44 27.38
C ASP A 103 -2.99 0.01 27.08
N GLU A 104 -2.03 -0.88 26.85
CA GLU A 104 -2.29 -2.30 26.59
C GLU A 104 -2.78 -3.04 27.84
N VAL A 105 -2.33 -2.64 29.05
CA VAL A 105 -2.69 -3.30 30.31
C VAL A 105 -4.13 -2.99 30.67
N ALA A 106 -4.53 -1.72 30.55
CA ALA A 106 -5.90 -1.29 30.74
C ALA A 106 -6.89 -1.99 29.77
N CYS A 107 -6.49 -2.12 28.49
CA CYS A 107 -7.30 -2.84 27.50
C CYS A 107 -7.54 -4.29 27.87
N ARG A 108 -6.52 -4.99 28.37
CA ARG A 108 -6.66 -6.37 28.87
C ARG A 108 -7.58 -6.46 30.06
N ALA A 109 -7.50 -5.53 31.00
CA ALA A 109 -8.38 -5.47 32.15
C ALA A 109 -9.85 -5.26 31.77
N LEU A 110 -10.10 -4.53 30.67
CA LEU A 110 -11.44 -4.33 30.09
C LEU A 110 -11.92 -5.49 29.20
N GLY A 111 -11.16 -6.60 29.11
CA GLY A 111 -11.54 -7.78 28.34
C GLY A 111 -11.26 -7.67 26.82
N ILE A 112 -10.54 -6.65 26.36
CA ILE A 112 -10.16 -6.51 24.96
C ILE A 112 -9.01 -7.49 24.65
N ASN A 113 -9.21 -8.37 23.65
CA ASN A 113 -8.17 -9.26 23.18
C ASN A 113 -7.09 -8.46 22.39
N THR A 114 -6.00 -8.14 23.05
CA THR A 114 -4.92 -7.29 22.49
C THR A 114 -4.26 -7.93 21.28
N THR A 115 -4.12 -9.26 21.25
CA THR A 115 -3.50 -9.98 20.12
C THR A 115 -4.34 -9.88 18.86
N THR A 116 -5.64 -10.18 18.95
CA THR A 116 -6.55 -10.07 17.80
C THR A 116 -6.67 -8.63 17.32
N THR A 117 -6.70 -7.66 18.23
CA THR A 117 -6.77 -6.24 17.91
C THR A 117 -5.51 -5.78 17.16
N LYS A 118 -4.32 -6.20 17.59
CA LYS A 118 -3.06 -5.94 16.87
C LYS A 118 -3.07 -6.57 15.47
N LEU A 119 -3.46 -7.85 15.37
CA LEU A 119 -3.50 -8.56 14.09
C LEU A 119 -4.45 -7.91 13.09
N THR A 120 -5.62 -7.45 13.52
CA THR A 120 -6.55 -6.75 12.63
C THR A 120 -5.99 -5.41 12.16
N ALA A 121 -5.27 -4.67 13.00
CA ALA A 121 -4.60 -3.44 12.61
C ALA A 121 -3.51 -3.69 11.55
N PHE A 122 -2.65 -4.69 11.77
CA PHE A 122 -1.62 -5.07 10.81
C PHE A 122 -2.21 -5.60 9.51
N ALA A 123 -3.24 -6.44 9.56
CA ALA A 123 -3.90 -6.99 8.37
C ALA A 123 -4.52 -5.88 7.50
N THR A 124 -5.20 -4.91 8.11
CA THR A 124 -5.76 -3.77 7.36
C THR A 124 -4.67 -2.88 6.76
N GLY A 125 -3.60 -2.61 7.49
CA GLY A 125 -2.45 -1.88 6.95
C GLY A 125 -1.78 -2.61 5.78
N ALA A 126 -1.56 -3.92 5.92
CA ALA A 126 -0.99 -4.76 4.87
C ALA A 126 -1.86 -4.79 3.61
N MET A 127 -3.19 -4.82 3.76
CA MET A 127 -4.12 -4.77 2.64
C MET A 127 -3.96 -3.47 1.82
N PHE A 128 -3.88 -2.31 2.49
CA PHE A 128 -3.63 -1.04 1.80
C PHE A 128 -2.24 -1.00 1.14
N GLY A 129 -1.22 -1.56 1.81
CA GLY A 129 0.11 -1.72 1.23
C GLY A 129 0.10 -2.58 -0.03
N GLY A 130 -0.65 -3.69 -0.04
CA GLY A 130 -0.84 -4.54 -1.21
C GLY A 130 -1.49 -3.81 -2.38
N PHE A 131 -2.52 -3.01 -2.14
CA PHE A 131 -3.12 -2.16 -3.17
C PHE A 131 -2.12 -1.15 -3.75
N ALA A 132 -1.36 -0.45 -2.89
CA ALA A 132 -0.33 0.48 -3.33
C ALA A 132 0.74 -0.21 -4.19
N GLY A 133 1.18 -1.41 -3.77
CA GLY A 133 2.12 -2.24 -4.53
C GLY A 133 1.60 -2.67 -5.89
N ALA A 134 0.32 -3.05 -6.01
CA ALA A 134 -0.31 -3.40 -7.28
C ALA A 134 -0.34 -2.19 -8.25
N PHE A 135 -0.64 -0.99 -7.75
CA PHE A 135 -0.58 0.23 -8.56
C PHE A 135 0.84 0.58 -9.00
N PHE A 136 1.80 0.43 -8.10
CA PHE A 136 3.21 0.64 -8.43
C PHE A 136 3.64 -0.31 -9.56
N ALA A 137 3.26 -1.59 -9.46
CA ALA A 137 3.52 -2.62 -10.46
C ALA A 137 2.97 -2.25 -11.84
N THR A 138 1.70 -1.89 -11.90
CA THR A 138 1.02 -1.56 -13.17
C THR A 138 1.54 -0.27 -13.81
N ARG A 139 2.02 0.68 -13.01
CA ARG A 139 2.65 1.90 -13.50
C ARG A 139 4.02 1.63 -14.11
N GLN A 140 4.86 0.87 -13.40
CA GLN A 140 6.23 0.56 -13.82
C GLN A 140 6.26 -0.45 -14.98
N GLY A 141 5.33 -1.44 -14.99
CA GLY A 141 5.35 -2.57 -15.93
C GLY A 141 6.49 -3.57 -15.68
N PHE A 142 7.34 -3.27 -14.71
CA PHE A 142 8.47 -4.08 -14.28
C PHE A 142 8.69 -3.87 -12.78
N ILE A 143 8.89 -4.95 -12.03
CA ILE A 143 9.22 -4.90 -10.61
C ILE A 143 10.48 -5.70 -10.36
N SER A 144 11.46 -5.05 -9.72
CA SER A 144 12.66 -5.68 -9.19
C SER A 144 12.63 -5.66 -7.66
N PRO A 145 13.17 -6.69 -6.99
CA PRO A 145 13.36 -6.66 -5.54
C PRO A 145 14.21 -5.47 -5.05
N GLU A 146 15.03 -4.91 -5.92
CA GLU A 146 15.84 -3.71 -5.65
C GLU A 146 14.98 -2.44 -5.45
N SER A 147 13.74 -2.43 -5.93
CA SER A 147 12.80 -1.34 -5.69
C SER A 147 12.24 -1.31 -4.26
N PHE A 148 12.48 -2.36 -3.46
CA PHE A 148 11.97 -2.50 -2.09
C PHE A 148 13.11 -2.54 -1.09
N THR A 149 13.89 -1.46 -1.02
CA THR A 149 15.04 -1.35 -0.13
C THR A 149 14.62 -0.99 1.30
N PHE A 150 15.53 -1.28 2.25
CA PHE A 150 15.38 -0.81 3.62
C PHE A 150 15.25 0.73 3.70
N GLN A 151 15.95 1.46 2.83
CA GLN A 151 15.89 2.92 2.78
C GLN A 151 14.48 3.44 2.48
N GLU A 152 13.76 2.83 1.54
CA GLU A 152 12.37 3.18 1.23
C GLU A 152 11.46 2.98 2.44
N SER A 153 11.61 1.84 3.11
CA SER A 153 10.84 1.55 4.33
C SER A 153 11.16 2.53 5.46
N ALA A 154 12.43 2.88 5.64
CA ALA A 154 12.87 3.85 6.65
C ALA A 154 12.36 5.26 6.33
N LEU A 155 12.35 5.65 5.05
CA LEU A 155 11.82 6.94 4.60
C LEU A 155 10.31 7.04 4.86
N VAL A 156 9.54 6.00 4.52
CA VAL A 156 8.10 5.97 4.82
C VAL A 156 7.84 6.06 6.32
N LEU A 157 8.62 5.35 7.13
CA LEU A 157 8.52 5.43 8.58
C LEU A 157 8.84 6.85 9.08
N ALA A 158 9.89 7.49 8.56
CA ALA A 158 10.25 8.85 8.91
C ALA A 158 9.12 9.85 8.56
N ILE A 159 8.50 9.71 7.39
CA ILE A 159 7.36 10.55 6.99
C ILE A 159 6.20 10.40 7.99
N VAL A 160 5.87 9.16 8.38
CA VAL A 160 4.78 8.90 9.33
C VAL A 160 5.09 9.48 10.72
N VAL A 161 6.34 9.39 11.16
CA VAL A 161 6.77 9.94 12.47
C VAL A 161 6.77 11.46 12.45
N LEU A 162 7.33 12.08 11.39
CA LEU A 162 7.39 13.55 11.24
C LEU A 162 6.01 14.15 10.98
N GLY A 163 5.16 13.49 10.20
CA GLY A 163 3.78 13.91 9.95
C GLY A 163 2.86 13.79 11.18
N GLY A 164 3.33 13.09 12.20
CA GLY A 164 2.60 12.84 13.46
C GLY A 164 1.77 11.56 13.40
N MET A 165 2.16 10.60 14.25
CA MET A 165 1.45 9.33 14.41
C MET A 165 0.00 9.59 14.87
N GLY A 166 -0.97 9.31 14.00
CA GLY A 166 -2.41 9.50 14.25
C GLY A 166 -3.04 10.71 13.54
N SER A 167 -2.25 11.59 12.91
CA SER A 167 -2.75 12.67 12.06
C SER A 167 -2.75 12.24 10.60
N GLN A 168 -3.92 11.99 10.02
CA GLN A 168 -4.03 11.66 8.58
C GLN A 168 -3.61 12.81 7.68
N LEU A 169 -3.91 14.05 8.09
CA LEU A 169 -3.50 15.24 7.34
C LEU A 169 -1.99 15.44 7.37
N GLY A 170 -1.35 15.20 8.53
CA GLY A 170 0.09 15.36 8.66
C GLY A 170 0.90 14.32 7.88
N VAL A 171 0.35 13.15 7.60
CA VAL A 171 1.00 12.11 6.77
C VAL A 171 0.73 12.36 5.27
N ALA A 172 -0.37 13.04 4.92
CA ALA A 172 -0.73 13.34 3.52
C ALA A 172 -0.04 14.59 2.97
N LEU A 173 0.43 15.50 3.85
CA LEU A 173 1.19 16.71 3.51
C LEU A 173 2.69 16.42 3.47
#